data_845b9e83d17d57bd7492035e46eb0dd5
#
_entry.id   845b9e83d17d57bd7492035e46eb0dd5
#
_cell.length_a   1.000
_cell.length_b   1.000
_cell.length_c   1.000
_cell.angle_alpha   90.00
_cell.angle_beta   90.00
_cell.angle_gamma   90.00
#
_symmetry.space_group_name_H-M   'P 1'
#
loop_
_entity.id
_entity.type
_entity.pdbx_description
1 polymer ?
#
loop_
_entity_poly.entity_id
_entity_poly.type
_entity_poly.pdbx_seq_one_letter_code
_entity_poly.pdbx_strand_id
1 'polypeptide(L)'
;MPIRRNPATPTPGIPFARPFAWLVAWLVAWLVAALAFSAPAIAQRPEALWYARGEASITSFLAHADKVTAISPQTFTLDRNGTIKGGIDPRIVATARAKGVKLIPLVMNPGFDQPSIHRVLTDAGARARALVSLGRMCTDHKLDGIQFDIENVHVRDKDAFTAFARDAAAVVHKAGCTLSAAVVPRTGEDRGPTAYHQWIWDNWRGAYDYKALAESLDFLSYMTYAQHTGNTPAGPVAGFPWVEACLKYLLSLGVPPAKISLGLAAYSDWWFPAWDEKAGPRMRGHDISWTRGMEILGKAHVTPAWDDAQKATFAAWDEKGVFQYVWLEDARAFTAKLDLVRAYGLRGYSVWKLGDEDPKTWEIIK
;
A
#
# COMPACT_ATOMS: atom_id res chain seq x y z
N MET A 1 -72.69 66.20 50.45
CA MET A 1 -71.20 66.06 50.31
C MET A 1 -70.92 65.31 49.02
N PRO A 2 -70.31 65.93 48.04
CA PRO A 2 -70.17 65.32 46.71
C PRO A 2 -68.81 64.58 46.59
N ILE A 3 -68.91 63.39 45.98
CA ILE A 3 -67.78 62.47 45.67
C ILE A 3 -67.07 62.99 44.43
N ARG A 4 -65.77 63.25 44.56
CA ARG A 4 -64.90 63.63 43.45
C ARG A 4 -64.55 62.36 42.64
N ARG A 5 -64.81 62.42 41.34
CA ARG A 5 -64.24 61.44 40.34
C ARG A 5 -62.81 61.85 39.94
N ASN A 6 -61.91 60.93 40.02
CA ASN A 6 -60.56 61.05 39.47
C ASN A 6 -60.60 60.65 38.00
N PRO A 7 -59.81 61.33 37.13
CA PRO A 7 -59.69 60.92 35.69
C PRO A 7 -58.74 59.79 35.48
N ALA A 8 -59.16 58.95 34.54
CA ALA A 8 -58.37 57.76 34.10
C ALA A 8 -57.14 58.17 33.35
N THR A 9 -55.98 57.54 33.67
CA THR A 9 -54.72 57.61 32.95
C THR A 9 -54.78 56.69 31.71
N PRO A 10 -54.20 57.09 30.55
CA PRO A 10 -54.17 56.27 29.37
C PRO A 10 -53.07 55.22 29.47
N THR A 11 -53.34 53.98 29.12
CA THR A 11 -52.44 52.85 28.95
C THR A 11 -51.58 53.06 27.70
N PRO A 12 -50.26 52.78 27.74
CA PRO A 12 -49.42 52.85 26.55
C PRO A 12 -49.60 51.60 25.68
N GLY A 13 -49.87 51.83 24.40
CA GLY A 13 -50.00 50.78 23.38
C GLY A 13 -48.71 50.07 23.16
N ILE A 14 -48.76 48.73 23.10
CA ILE A 14 -47.64 47.85 22.73
C ILE A 14 -47.46 47.89 21.19
N PRO A 15 -46.29 48.20 20.64
CA PRO A 15 -46.08 48.11 19.21
C PRO A 15 -45.88 46.63 18.82
N PHE A 16 -46.88 46.06 18.22
CA PHE A 16 -46.75 44.78 17.46
C PHE A 16 -46.04 45.10 16.12
N ALA A 17 -44.74 44.88 16.03
CA ALA A 17 -44.03 44.61 14.80
C ALA A 17 -42.56 44.34 15.12
N ARG A 18 -42.11 43.08 15.02
CA ARG A 18 -40.81 42.62 14.53
C ARG A 18 -40.33 41.26 15.10
N PRO A 19 -41.01 40.11 14.82
CA PRO A 19 -40.31 38.84 14.93
C PRO A 19 -39.95 38.23 13.55
N PHE A 20 -40.58 38.68 12.43
CA PHE A 20 -40.40 38.02 11.13
C PHE A 20 -39.07 38.26 10.43
N ALA A 21 -38.44 39.41 10.61
CA ALA A 21 -37.18 39.76 9.95
C ALA A 21 -35.96 38.96 10.48
N TRP A 22 -36.00 38.60 11.77
CA TRP A 22 -34.91 37.83 12.38
C TRP A 22 -34.98 36.33 12.01
N LEU A 23 -36.15 35.76 11.88
CA LEU A 23 -36.33 34.37 11.44
C LEU A 23 -35.86 34.14 9.99
N VAL A 24 -36.14 35.07 9.10
CA VAL A 24 -35.67 34.99 7.71
C VAL A 24 -34.17 35.14 7.62
N ALA A 25 -33.54 36.04 8.42
CA ALA A 25 -32.09 36.19 8.45
C ALA A 25 -31.39 34.93 8.98
N TRP A 26 -31.92 34.24 9.98
CA TRP A 26 -31.40 32.97 10.49
C TRP A 26 -31.55 31.83 9.50
N LEU A 27 -32.68 31.71 8.78
CA LEU A 27 -32.90 30.71 7.75
C LEU A 27 -31.99 30.91 6.54
N VAL A 28 -31.73 32.14 6.12
CA VAL A 28 -30.79 32.45 5.04
C VAL A 28 -29.36 32.16 5.48
N ALA A 29 -28.98 32.49 6.72
CA ALA A 29 -27.66 32.15 7.25
C ALA A 29 -27.42 30.62 7.33
N TRP A 30 -28.43 29.84 7.72
CA TRP A 30 -28.35 28.37 7.73
C TRP A 30 -28.30 27.77 6.33
N LEU A 31 -29.04 28.31 5.36
CA LEU A 31 -28.99 27.89 3.95
C LEU A 31 -27.63 28.20 3.31
N VAL A 32 -27.04 29.37 3.59
CA VAL A 32 -25.70 29.72 3.10
C VAL A 32 -24.62 28.88 3.78
N ALA A 33 -24.75 28.58 5.07
CA ALA A 33 -23.86 27.65 5.77
C ALA A 33 -23.96 26.21 5.25
N ALA A 34 -25.19 25.74 4.94
CA ALA A 34 -25.42 24.41 4.36
C ALA A 34 -24.89 24.29 2.93
N LEU A 35 -24.93 25.37 2.13
CA LEU A 35 -24.34 25.42 0.79
C LEU A 35 -22.81 25.52 0.82
N ALA A 36 -22.22 26.13 1.85
CA ALA A 36 -20.77 26.18 2.02
C ALA A 36 -20.17 24.82 2.41
N PHE A 37 -20.95 23.89 3.01
CA PHE A 37 -20.51 22.53 3.33
C PHE A 37 -20.75 21.51 2.19
N SER A 38 -21.34 21.94 1.08
CA SER A 38 -21.63 21.08 -0.08
C SER A 38 -20.68 21.33 -1.25
N ALA A 39 -19.50 21.89 -1.04
CA ALA A 39 -18.47 21.80 -2.06
C ALA A 39 -18.19 20.30 -2.28
N PRO A 40 -18.34 19.78 -3.51
CA PRO A 40 -17.93 18.40 -3.76
C PRO A 40 -16.48 18.31 -3.32
N ALA A 41 -16.17 17.43 -2.37
CA ALA A 41 -14.80 17.09 -2.07
C ALA A 41 -14.18 16.72 -3.41
N ILE A 42 -13.28 17.54 -3.93
CA ILE A 42 -12.49 17.19 -5.11
C ILE A 42 -11.88 15.86 -4.72
N ALA A 43 -12.32 14.78 -5.37
CA ALA A 43 -11.85 13.44 -5.07
C ALA A 43 -10.33 13.49 -5.21
N GLN A 44 -9.65 13.50 -4.08
CA GLN A 44 -8.20 13.59 -4.04
C GLN A 44 -7.66 12.42 -4.84
N ARG A 45 -6.80 12.70 -5.82
CA ARG A 45 -6.17 11.66 -6.63
C ARG A 45 -5.55 10.61 -5.68
N PRO A 46 -5.83 9.31 -5.85
CA PRO A 46 -5.20 8.29 -5.03
C PRO A 46 -3.69 8.39 -5.07
N GLU A 47 -3.02 8.19 -3.94
CA GLU A 47 -1.56 8.17 -3.88
C GLU A 47 -1.03 7.02 -4.73
N ALA A 48 -0.13 7.32 -5.66
CA ALA A 48 0.53 6.37 -6.54
C ALA A 48 1.97 6.17 -6.05
N LEU A 49 2.18 5.21 -5.13
CA LEU A 49 3.50 4.83 -4.66
C LEU A 49 4.08 3.74 -5.58
N TRP A 50 5.29 3.92 -6.05
CA TRP A 50 5.98 2.94 -6.87
C TRP A 50 7.30 2.52 -6.25
N TYR A 51 7.53 1.21 -6.20
CA TYR A 51 8.78 0.65 -5.74
C TYR A 51 9.82 0.64 -6.84
N ALA A 52 11.08 0.90 -6.47
CA ALA A 52 12.22 0.91 -7.40
C ALA A 52 13.34 -0.01 -6.93
N ARG A 53 13.77 -0.92 -7.81
CA ARG A 53 14.90 -1.81 -7.59
C ARG A 53 15.65 -2.07 -8.90
N GLY A 54 16.91 -1.62 -8.95
CA GLY A 54 17.78 -1.81 -10.11
C GLY A 54 17.55 -0.82 -11.24
N GLU A 55 18.35 -0.93 -12.30
CA GLU A 55 18.45 0.08 -13.38
C GLU A 55 17.15 0.22 -14.18
N ALA A 56 16.44 -0.88 -14.46
CA ALA A 56 15.17 -0.83 -15.17
C ALA A 56 14.14 0.04 -14.44
N SER A 57 14.09 -0.07 -13.09
CA SER A 57 13.21 0.76 -12.27
C SER A 57 13.59 2.24 -12.31
N ILE A 58 14.89 2.54 -12.30
CA ILE A 58 15.36 3.92 -12.40
C ILE A 58 14.96 4.50 -13.75
N THR A 59 15.22 3.77 -14.83
CA THR A 59 14.85 4.21 -16.20
C THR A 59 13.35 4.49 -16.32
N SER A 60 12.51 3.57 -15.83
CA SER A 60 11.06 3.75 -15.86
C SER A 60 10.62 4.95 -15.01
N PHE A 61 11.19 5.14 -13.81
CA PHE A 61 10.90 6.31 -12.98
C PHE A 61 11.24 7.63 -13.66
N LEU A 62 12.43 7.73 -14.26
CA LEU A 62 12.86 8.95 -14.95
C LEU A 62 11.93 9.32 -16.11
N ALA A 63 11.37 8.32 -16.80
CA ALA A 63 10.46 8.52 -17.91
C ALA A 63 9.03 8.91 -17.46
N HIS A 64 8.58 8.47 -16.25
CA HIS A 64 7.18 8.55 -15.83
C HIS A 64 6.98 9.21 -14.46
N ALA A 65 7.95 9.98 -13.98
CA ALA A 65 7.89 10.63 -12.67
C ALA A 65 6.69 11.58 -12.48
N ASP A 66 6.14 12.12 -13.57
CA ASP A 66 4.92 12.95 -13.55
C ASP A 66 3.64 12.16 -13.22
N LYS A 67 3.68 10.83 -13.35
CA LYS A 67 2.59 9.91 -13.00
C LYS A 67 2.70 9.33 -11.59
N VAL A 68 3.83 9.51 -10.91
CA VAL A 68 4.16 8.95 -9.60
C VAL A 68 3.98 10.02 -8.53
N THR A 69 3.32 9.70 -7.42
CA THR A 69 3.21 10.63 -6.28
C THR A 69 4.22 10.35 -5.18
N ALA A 70 4.68 9.10 -5.07
CA ALA A 70 5.71 8.67 -4.14
C ALA A 70 6.58 7.59 -4.77
N ILE A 71 7.89 7.71 -4.63
CA ILE A 71 8.88 6.71 -5.04
C ILE A 71 9.47 6.05 -3.80
N SER A 72 9.54 4.71 -3.82
CA SER A 72 10.04 3.91 -2.71
C SER A 72 11.21 3.01 -3.17
N PRO A 73 12.45 3.52 -3.16
CA PRO A 73 13.62 2.72 -3.50
C PRO A 73 13.89 1.64 -2.45
N GLN A 74 14.07 0.38 -2.88
CA GLN A 74 14.46 -0.74 -2.02
C GLN A 74 15.99 -0.78 -1.90
N THR A 75 16.56 0.11 -1.10
CA THR A 75 18.01 0.32 -1.05
C THR A 75 18.61 0.40 0.34
N PHE A 76 17.80 0.30 1.41
CA PHE A 76 18.31 0.30 2.78
C PHE A 76 18.04 -1.02 3.48
N THR A 77 19.00 -1.45 4.30
CA THR A 77 18.90 -2.64 5.13
C THR A 77 19.15 -2.31 6.59
N LEU A 78 18.32 -2.87 7.48
CA LEU A 78 18.48 -2.84 8.94
C LEU A 78 19.18 -4.12 9.37
N ASP A 79 20.46 -4.04 9.75
CA ASP A 79 21.21 -5.21 10.17
C ASP A 79 20.85 -5.67 11.60
N ARG A 80 21.31 -6.88 11.97
CA ARG A 80 21.05 -7.50 13.29
C ARG A 80 21.53 -6.69 14.49
N ASN A 81 22.38 -5.68 14.28
CA ASN A 81 22.90 -4.82 15.35
C ASN A 81 22.13 -3.50 15.46
N GLY A 82 21.10 -3.30 14.63
CA GLY A 82 20.30 -2.08 14.61
C GLY A 82 20.91 -0.96 13.76
N THR A 83 21.88 -1.28 12.89
CA THR A 83 22.46 -0.29 11.97
C THR A 83 21.75 -0.33 10.64
N ILE A 84 21.38 0.84 10.11
CA ILE A 84 20.83 0.97 8.76
C ILE A 84 21.95 1.32 7.80
N LYS A 85 22.02 0.60 6.69
CA LYS A 85 22.98 0.80 5.61
C LYS A 85 22.25 0.88 4.28
N GLY A 86 22.71 1.74 3.40
CA GLY A 86 22.15 1.93 2.07
C GLY A 86 22.32 3.35 1.58
N GLY A 87 21.66 3.64 0.46
CA GLY A 87 21.66 4.98 -0.15
C GLY A 87 20.65 5.01 -1.29
N ILE A 88 20.39 6.18 -1.83
CA ILE A 88 19.46 6.38 -2.93
C ILE A 88 20.25 6.89 -4.14
N ASP A 89 19.96 6.34 -5.31
CA ASP A 89 20.57 6.80 -6.56
C ASP A 89 20.31 8.31 -6.74
N PRO A 90 21.36 9.12 -7.00
CA PRO A 90 21.20 10.57 -7.15
C PRO A 90 20.20 11.00 -8.23
N ARG A 91 20.03 10.19 -9.28
CA ARG A 91 19.06 10.43 -10.36
C ARG A 91 17.63 10.37 -9.83
N ILE A 92 17.33 9.40 -8.96
CA ILE A 92 16.01 9.29 -8.28
C ILE A 92 15.79 10.52 -7.42
N VAL A 93 16.76 10.90 -6.58
CA VAL A 93 16.64 12.05 -5.68
C VAL A 93 16.41 13.34 -6.47
N ALA A 94 17.22 13.59 -7.50
CA ALA A 94 17.10 14.79 -8.33
C ALA A 94 15.73 14.87 -9.02
N THR A 95 15.28 13.78 -9.64
CA THR A 95 14.00 13.72 -10.35
C THR A 95 12.82 13.85 -9.40
N ALA A 96 12.83 13.14 -8.26
CA ALA A 96 11.77 13.23 -7.26
C ALA A 96 11.59 14.68 -6.77
N ARG A 97 12.68 15.36 -6.46
CA ARG A 97 12.65 16.78 -6.04
C ARG A 97 12.15 17.71 -7.16
N ALA A 98 12.65 17.54 -8.38
CA ALA A 98 12.25 18.36 -9.53
C ALA A 98 10.75 18.22 -9.87
N LYS A 99 10.18 17.04 -9.63
CA LYS A 99 8.78 16.70 -9.95
C LYS A 99 7.84 16.76 -8.75
N GLY A 100 8.33 17.06 -7.54
CA GLY A 100 7.51 17.07 -6.32
C GLY A 100 7.02 15.68 -5.91
N VAL A 101 7.74 14.61 -6.30
CA VAL A 101 7.47 13.22 -5.92
C VAL A 101 8.03 12.96 -4.53
N LYS A 102 7.23 12.41 -3.63
CA LYS A 102 7.67 12.04 -2.27
C LYS A 102 8.71 10.93 -2.32
N LEU A 103 9.76 11.06 -1.51
CA LEU A 103 10.84 10.10 -1.39
C LEU A 103 10.67 9.30 -0.09
N ILE A 104 10.21 8.04 -0.22
CA ILE A 104 9.85 7.15 0.90
C ILE A 104 10.56 5.80 0.73
N PRO A 105 11.90 5.71 0.92
CA PRO A 105 12.64 4.48 0.70
C PRO A 105 12.22 3.36 1.64
N LEU A 106 12.37 2.11 1.15
CA LEU A 106 12.20 0.89 1.93
C LEU A 106 13.40 0.65 2.85
N VAL A 107 13.09 0.21 4.07
CA VAL A 107 14.05 -0.38 5.00
C VAL A 107 13.64 -1.82 5.25
N MET A 108 14.49 -2.77 4.85
CA MET A 108 14.25 -4.20 4.95
C MET A 108 15.25 -4.90 5.87
N ASN A 109 14.88 -6.05 6.44
CA ASN A 109 15.85 -6.94 7.05
C ASN A 109 16.65 -7.66 5.93
N PRO A 110 17.99 -7.78 6.04
CA PRO A 110 18.84 -8.31 4.99
C PRO A 110 18.42 -9.73 4.58
N GLY A 111 18.06 -9.92 3.29
CA GLY A 111 17.62 -11.22 2.76
C GLY A 111 16.38 -11.81 3.48
N PHE A 112 15.59 -10.96 4.13
CA PHE A 112 14.48 -11.37 5.02
C PHE A 112 14.93 -12.37 6.09
N ASP A 113 16.15 -12.17 6.63
CA ASP A 113 16.72 -13.05 7.66
C ASP A 113 15.99 -12.89 8.99
N GLN A 114 15.28 -13.95 9.38
CA GLN A 114 14.47 -14.00 10.60
C GLN A 114 15.29 -13.84 11.89
N PRO A 115 16.46 -14.52 12.09
CA PRO A 115 17.31 -14.30 13.25
C PRO A 115 17.79 -12.86 13.44
N SER A 116 18.08 -12.16 12.34
CA SER A 116 18.51 -10.76 12.41
C SER A 116 17.41 -9.85 12.91
N ILE A 117 16.21 -9.97 12.36
CA ILE A 117 15.11 -9.14 12.84
C ILE A 117 14.65 -9.52 14.26
N HIS A 118 14.60 -10.81 14.60
CA HIS A 118 14.33 -11.26 15.95
C HIS A 118 15.24 -10.55 16.97
N ARG A 119 16.55 -10.48 16.68
CA ARG A 119 17.50 -9.79 17.56
C ARG A 119 17.20 -8.30 17.69
N VAL A 120 16.91 -7.60 16.58
CA VAL A 120 16.55 -6.17 16.64
C VAL A 120 15.31 -5.95 17.51
N LEU A 121 14.35 -6.86 17.46
CA LEU A 121 13.10 -6.75 18.19
C LEU A 121 13.27 -7.04 19.70
N THR A 122 14.21 -7.92 20.09
CA THR A 122 14.33 -8.47 21.44
C THR A 122 15.55 -8.01 22.22
N ASP A 123 16.65 -7.58 21.56
CA ASP A 123 17.85 -7.03 22.21
C ASP A 123 17.70 -5.51 22.38
N ALA A 124 17.68 -5.04 23.62
CA ALA A 124 17.47 -3.62 23.94
C ALA A 124 18.51 -2.69 23.27
N GLY A 125 19.77 -3.14 23.18
CA GLY A 125 20.83 -2.34 22.55
C GLY A 125 20.68 -2.25 21.03
N ALA A 126 20.38 -3.36 20.34
CA ALA A 126 20.13 -3.36 18.89
C ALA A 126 18.88 -2.53 18.57
N ARG A 127 17.80 -2.69 19.35
CA ARG A 127 16.57 -1.91 19.22
C ARG A 127 16.82 -0.41 19.36
N ALA A 128 17.52 0.02 20.40
CA ALA A 128 17.83 1.43 20.63
C ALA A 128 18.64 2.03 19.46
N ARG A 129 19.65 1.30 18.95
CA ARG A 129 20.44 1.73 17.80
C ARG A 129 19.59 1.82 16.53
N ALA A 130 18.66 0.88 16.31
CA ALA A 130 17.76 0.91 15.16
C ALA A 130 16.88 2.18 15.17
N LEU A 131 16.30 2.52 16.33
CA LEU A 131 15.49 3.73 16.49
C LEU A 131 16.30 5.00 16.19
N VAL A 132 17.52 5.10 16.71
CA VAL A 132 18.42 6.23 16.41
C VAL A 132 18.77 6.28 14.91
N SER A 133 19.04 5.12 14.29
CA SER A 133 19.39 5.03 12.88
C SER A 133 18.22 5.49 11.98
N LEU A 134 16.97 5.14 12.33
CA LEU A 134 15.77 5.58 11.61
C LEU A 134 15.58 7.10 11.66
N GLY A 135 15.74 7.71 12.84
CA GLY A 135 15.63 9.16 12.98
C GLY A 135 16.70 9.90 12.15
N ARG A 136 17.95 9.41 12.20
CA ARG A 136 19.05 9.97 11.37
C ARG A 136 18.81 9.80 9.89
N MET A 137 18.35 8.63 9.45
CA MET A 137 18.06 8.36 8.05
C MET A 137 17.09 9.40 7.47
N CYS A 138 16.04 9.75 8.23
CA CYS A 138 15.07 10.78 7.83
C CYS A 138 15.75 12.12 7.56
N THR A 139 16.55 12.60 8.52
CA THR A 139 17.19 13.93 8.46
C THR A 139 18.34 13.99 7.47
N ASP A 140 19.22 12.98 7.47
CA ASP A 140 20.45 12.96 6.68
C ASP A 140 20.16 12.88 5.17
N HIS A 141 19.11 12.14 4.79
CA HIS A 141 18.66 12.01 3.40
C HIS A 141 17.53 12.97 3.03
N LYS A 142 17.04 13.79 3.98
CA LYS A 142 15.92 14.74 3.79
C LYS A 142 14.70 14.05 3.16
N LEU A 143 14.26 12.95 3.75
CA LEU A 143 13.17 12.12 3.25
C LEU A 143 11.80 12.73 3.56
N ASP A 144 10.78 12.34 2.78
CA ASP A 144 9.38 12.61 3.10
C ASP A 144 8.78 11.53 4.01
N GLY A 145 9.37 10.33 3.96
CA GLY A 145 8.98 9.20 4.81
C GLY A 145 9.95 8.04 4.72
N ILE A 146 9.67 7.02 5.52
CA ILE A 146 10.34 5.72 5.51
C ILE A 146 9.24 4.65 5.42
N GLN A 147 9.49 3.59 4.70
CA GLN A 147 8.60 2.43 4.68
C GLN A 147 9.35 1.20 5.17
N PHE A 148 8.79 0.49 6.14
CA PHE A 148 9.28 -0.82 6.53
C PHE A 148 8.87 -1.87 5.49
N ASP A 149 9.84 -2.68 5.09
CA ASP A 149 9.67 -3.90 4.33
C ASP A 149 10.32 -5.04 5.13
N ILE A 150 9.80 -5.24 6.33
CA ILE A 150 10.32 -6.23 7.28
C ILE A 150 9.48 -7.48 7.16
N GLU A 151 10.04 -8.49 6.51
CA GLU A 151 9.37 -9.74 6.22
C GLU A 151 10.03 -10.93 6.94
N ASN A 152 9.37 -12.11 6.85
CA ASN A 152 9.80 -13.33 7.53
C ASN A 152 9.99 -13.11 9.04
N VAL A 153 9.06 -12.39 9.66
CA VAL A 153 8.99 -12.23 11.11
C VAL A 153 8.21 -13.40 11.69
N HIS A 154 8.80 -14.12 12.65
CA HIS A 154 8.11 -15.23 13.28
C HIS A 154 6.91 -14.73 14.12
N VAL A 155 5.81 -15.46 14.11
CA VAL A 155 4.58 -15.09 14.84
C VAL A 155 4.78 -14.84 16.35
N ARG A 156 5.77 -15.51 16.98
CA ARG A 156 6.15 -15.26 18.38
C ARG A 156 6.64 -13.84 18.64
N ASP A 157 7.12 -13.15 17.60
CA ASP A 157 7.65 -11.80 17.69
C ASP A 157 6.60 -10.72 17.33
N LYS A 158 5.33 -11.10 17.15
CA LYS A 158 4.23 -10.22 16.75
C LYS A 158 4.14 -8.96 17.63
N ASP A 159 4.11 -9.15 18.96
CA ASP A 159 3.97 -8.04 19.90
C ASP A 159 5.23 -7.16 19.94
N ALA A 160 6.41 -7.78 19.85
CA ALA A 160 7.68 -7.09 19.81
C ALA A 160 7.83 -6.26 18.52
N PHE A 161 7.36 -6.80 17.37
CA PHE A 161 7.34 -6.09 16.09
C PHE A 161 6.37 -4.91 16.13
N THR A 162 5.17 -5.11 16.64
CA THR A 162 4.16 -4.05 16.81
C THR A 162 4.68 -2.92 17.70
N ALA A 163 5.29 -3.27 18.84
CA ALA A 163 5.89 -2.30 19.74
C ALA A 163 7.10 -1.57 19.12
N PHE A 164 7.92 -2.26 18.32
CA PHE A 164 9.01 -1.65 17.59
C PHE A 164 8.51 -0.66 16.55
N ALA A 165 7.50 -1.02 15.77
CA ALA A 165 6.90 -0.15 14.76
C ALA A 165 6.31 1.14 15.37
N ARG A 166 5.63 1.03 16.53
CA ARG A 166 5.12 2.18 17.28
C ARG A 166 6.23 3.12 17.73
N ASP A 167 7.29 2.56 18.35
CA ASP A 167 8.40 3.37 18.87
C ASP A 167 9.21 4.00 17.72
N ALA A 168 9.34 3.29 16.59
CA ALA A 168 9.94 3.80 15.36
C ALA A 168 9.12 4.96 14.78
N ALA A 169 7.79 4.84 14.74
CA ALA A 169 6.90 5.91 14.29
C ALA A 169 7.12 7.19 15.12
N ALA A 170 7.17 7.07 16.44
CA ALA A 170 7.40 8.23 17.31
C ALA A 170 8.73 8.94 17.01
N VAL A 171 9.81 8.18 16.75
CA VAL A 171 11.13 8.74 16.42
C VAL A 171 11.14 9.37 15.03
N VAL A 172 10.55 8.70 14.04
CA VAL A 172 10.52 9.15 12.65
C VAL A 172 9.64 10.39 12.48
N HIS A 173 8.47 10.43 13.16
CA HIS A 173 7.60 11.61 13.19
C HIS A 173 8.31 12.81 13.85
N LYS A 174 9.04 12.59 14.95
CA LYS A 174 9.85 13.65 15.58
C LYS A 174 10.93 14.19 14.65
N ALA A 175 11.45 13.38 13.73
CA ALA A 175 12.40 13.79 12.71
C ALA A 175 11.75 14.46 11.49
N GLY A 176 10.41 14.58 11.46
CA GLY A 176 9.65 15.24 10.38
C GLY A 176 9.26 14.35 9.19
N CYS A 177 9.44 13.04 9.31
CA CYS A 177 9.07 12.07 8.25
C CYS A 177 7.82 11.27 8.62
N THR A 178 7.15 10.71 7.61
CA THR A 178 6.14 9.67 7.81
C THR A 178 6.77 8.29 7.95
N LEU A 179 6.10 7.37 8.66
CA LEU A 179 6.48 5.95 8.71
C LEU A 179 5.32 5.07 8.27
N SER A 180 5.56 4.21 7.31
CA SER A 180 4.61 3.22 6.81
C SER A 180 5.23 1.81 6.83
N ALA A 181 4.43 0.79 6.54
CA ALA A 181 4.93 -0.57 6.39
C ALA A 181 4.29 -1.29 5.21
N ALA A 182 5.10 -2.01 4.45
CA ALA A 182 4.65 -3.07 3.57
C ALA A 182 4.32 -4.29 4.45
N VAL A 183 3.14 -4.88 4.26
CA VAL A 183 2.67 -5.99 5.10
C VAL A 183 2.12 -7.13 4.25
N VAL A 184 2.47 -8.35 4.61
CA VAL A 184 2.06 -9.57 3.91
C VAL A 184 0.55 -9.77 4.04
N PRO A 185 -0.19 -10.07 2.96
CA PRO A 185 -1.63 -10.15 2.98
C PRO A 185 -2.16 -11.47 3.56
N ARG A 186 -3.39 -11.41 4.10
CA ARG A 186 -4.18 -12.55 4.55
C ARG A 186 -5.64 -12.36 4.16
N THR A 187 -6.35 -13.48 4.03
CA THR A 187 -7.81 -13.49 3.83
C THR A 187 -8.59 -13.80 5.11
N GLY A 188 -7.89 -14.04 6.23
CA GLY A 188 -8.48 -14.41 7.52
C GLY A 188 -7.42 -14.83 8.54
N GLU A 189 -7.85 -15.27 9.72
CA GLU A 189 -7.00 -15.79 10.80
C GLU A 189 -6.85 -17.32 10.77
N ASP A 190 -7.42 -17.99 9.77
CA ASP A 190 -7.27 -19.43 9.61
C ASP A 190 -5.84 -19.77 9.16
N ARG A 191 -5.17 -20.57 9.96
CA ARG A 191 -3.81 -21.04 9.67
C ARG A 191 -3.75 -22.10 8.56
N GLY A 192 -4.89 -22.70 8.21
CA GLY A 192 -4.99 -23.77 7.24
C GLY A 192 -4.56 -25.16 7.77
N PRO A 193 -4.91 -26.23 7.02
CA PRO A 193 -4.87 -27.60 7.55
C PRO A 193 -3.52 -28.32 7.44
N THR A 194 -2.57 -27.82 6.65
CA THR A 194 -1.31 -28.55 6.37
C THR A 194 -0.12 -27.97 7.12
N ALA A 195 0.95 -28.76 7.25
CA ALA A 195 2.22 -28.27 7.82
C ALA A 195 2.79 -27.06 7.06
N TYR A 196 2.60 -26.99 5.74
CA TYR A 196 3.01 -25.84 4.93
C TYR A 196 2.21 -24.58 5.28
N HIS A 197 0.89 -24.71 5.47
CA HIS A 197 0.06 -23.58 5.93
C HIS A 197 0.50 -23.08 7.31
N GLN A 198 0.80 -23.97 8.26
CA GLN A 198 1.31 -23.61 9.57
C GLN A 198 2.64 -22.86 9.45
N TRP A 199 3.55 -23.38 8.61
CA TRP A 199 4.86 -22.76 8.40
C TRP A 199 4.74 -21.35 7.79
N ILE A 200 3.88 -21.16 6.77
CA ILE A 200 3.61 -19.83 6.17
C ILE A 200 3.04 -18.86 7.22
N TRP A 201 2.10 -19.37 8.04
CA TRP A 201 1.54 -18.55 9.11
C TRP A 201 2.60 -18.12 10.10
N ASP A 202 3.37 -19.08 10.61
CA ASP A 202 4.33 -18.84 11.69
C ASP A 202 5.49 -17.94 11.25
N ASN A 203 5.87 -17.96 9.98
CA ASN A 203 7.08 -17.27 9.52
C ASN A 203 6.78 -16.03 8.64
N TRP A 204 5.60 -15.93 8.01
CA TRP A 204 5.35 -14.87 7.03
C TRP A 204 4.09 -14.05 7.30
N ARG A 205 3.03 -14.63 7.86
CA ARG A 205 1.72 -13.98 7.92
C ARG A 205 1.27 -13.59 9.31
N GLY A 206 1.55 -14.42 10.32
CA GLY A 206 0.99 -14.27 11.67
C GLY A 206 1.54 -13.11 12.49
N ALA A 207 2.70 -12.57 12.13
CA ALA A 207 3.37 -11.52 12.90
C ALA A 207 2.79 -10.11 12.70
N TYR A 208 1.90 -9.90 11.70
CA TYR A 208 1.34 -8.57 11.46
C TYR A 208 0.03 -8.35 12.21
N ASP A 209 0.05 -7.49 13.21
CA ASP A 209 -1.16 -6.93 13.81
C ASP A 209 -1.58 -5.69 13.02
N TYR A 210 -2.36 -5.89 11.97
CA TYR A 210 -2.69 -4.81 11.03
C TYR A 210 -3.38 -3.62 11.71
N LYS A 211 -4.27 -3.89 12.68
CA LYS A 211 -4.98 -2.83 13.39
C LYS A 211 -4.01 -2.00 14.21
N ALA A 212 -3.21 -2.64 15.05
CA ALA A 212 -2.24 -1.95 15.91
C ALA A 212 -1.14 -1.24 15.09
N LEU A 213 -0.71 -1.84 13.97
CA LEU A 213 0.21 -1.20 13.03
C LEU A 213 -0.44 0.04 12.39
N ALA A 214 -1.69 -0.06 11.92
CA ALA A 214 -2.39 1.08 11.33
C ALA A 214 -2.68 2.20 12.32
N GLU A 215 -2.84 1.89 13.61
CA GLU A 215 -2.99 2.91 14.66
C GLU A 215 -1.72 3.73 14.85
N SER A 216 -0.56 3.10 14.71
CA SER A 216 0.76 3.72 14.98
C SER A 216 1.41 4.31 13.73
N LEU A 217 1.20 3.72 12.57
CA LEU A 217 1.81 4.10 11.29
C LEU A 217 0.91 5.02 10.48
N ASP A 218 1.49 5.75 9.52
CA ASP A 218 0.76 6.65 8.64
C ASP A 218 -0.11 5.88 7.64
N PHE A 219 0.39 4.77 7.11
CA PHE A 219 -0.36 3.86 6.24
C PHE A 219 0.29 2.46 6.16
N LEU A 220 -0.47 1.51 5.66
CA LEU A 220 -0.01 0.17 5.32
C LEU A 220 -0.05 -0.02 3.80
N SER A 221 1.06 -0.42 3.21
CA SER A 221 1.11 -0.98 1.86
C SER A 221 0.76 -2.46 1.96
N TYR A 222 -0.45 -2.81 1.59
CA TYR A 222 -0.95 -4.18 1.71
C TYR A 222 -0.57 -4.96 0.44
N MET A 223 0.44 -5.83 0.52
CA MET A 223 1.11 -6.50 -0.60
C MET A 223 0.22 -7.56 -1.26
N THR A 224 -0.91 -7.16 -1.84
CA THR A 224 -1.89 -8.05 -2.49
C THR A 224 -1.39 -8.57 -3.84
N TYR A 225 -0.20 -9.16 -3.84
CA TYR A 225 0.45 -9.86 -4.94
C TYR A 225 1.25 -11.08 -4.40
N ALA A 226 1.94 -11.80 -5.26
CA ALA A 226 2.57 -13.08 -4.92
C ALA A 226 1.56 -14.11 -4.35
N GLN A 227 0.33 -14.13 -4.91
CA GLN A 227 -0.68 -15.14 -4.59
C GLN A 227 -0.18 -16.54 -4.98
N HIS A 228 0.37 -16.64 -6.16
CA HIS A 228 1.14 -17.77 -6.64
C HIS A 228 2.60 -17.34 -6.82
N THR A 229 3.53 -18.25 -6.56
CA THR A 229 4.97 -17.98 -6.58
C THR A 229 5.72 -19.16 -7.19
N GLY A 230 7.01 -19.07 -7.36
CA GLY A 230 7.84 -20.16 -7.81
C GLY A 230 7.73 -21.47 -7.00
N ASN A 231 7.14 -21.42 -5.81
CA ASN A 231 6.95 -22.57 -4.91
C ASN A 231 5.50 -23.08 -4.85
N THR A 232 4.60 -22.52 -5.65
CA THR A 232 3.19 -22.93 -5.73
C THR A 232 2.86 -23.47 -7.13
N PRO A 233 1.70 -24.11 -7.33
CA PRO A 233 1.16 -24.32 -8.68
C PRO A 233 1.03 -23.00 -9.44
N ALA A 234 1.04 -23.09 -10.79
CA ALA A 234 0.82 -21.96 -11.66
C ALA A 234 -0.54 -21.29 -11.40
N GLY A 235 -0.58 -19.99 -11.40
CA GLY A 235 -1.78 -19.19 -11.18
C GLY A 235 -1.49 -17.69 -11.28
N PRO A 236 -2.49 -16.82 -11.13
CA PRO A 236 -2.31 -15.37 -11.22
C PRO A 236 -1.40 -14.84 -10.11
N VAL A 237 -0.57 -13.87 -10.44
CA VAL A 237 0.24 -13.12 -9.46
C VAL A 237 -0.66 -12.49 -8.40
N ALA A 238 -1.81 -11.94 -8.83
CA ALA A 238 -2.78 -11.24 -8.01
C ALA A 238 -4.19 -11.41 -8.58
N GLY A 239 -4.80 -12.59 -8.39
CA GLY A 239 -6.16 -12.85 -8.84
C GLY A 239 -7.17 -11.93 -8.17
N PHE A 240 -8.06 -11.31 -8.95
CA PHE A 240 -8.99 -10.30 -8.45
C PHE A 240 -9.83 -10.76 -7.24
N PRO A 241 -10.43 -11.98 -7.22
CA PRO A 241 -11.20 -12.43 -6.06
C PRO A 241 -10.36 -12.53 -4.79
N TRP A 242 -9.10 -12.95 -4.92
CA TRP A 242 -8.20 -13.06 -3.77
C TRP A 242 -7.76 -11.67 -3.28
N VAL A 243 -7.42 -10.73 -4.18
CA VAL A 243 -7.10 -9.35 -3.82
C VAL A 243 -8.25 -8.70 -3.07
N GLU A 244 -9.48 -8.84 -3.58
CA GLU A 244 -10.68 -8.30 -2.93
C GLU A 244 -10.95 -8.97 -1.57
N ALA A 245 -10.77 -10.27 -1.45
CA ALA A 245 -10.92 -10.99 -0.18
C ALA A 245 -9.90 -10.50 0.87
N CYS A 246 -8.64 -10.33 0.48
CA CYS A 246 -7.61 -9.74 1.35
C CYS A 246 -8.02 -8.33 1.81
N LEU A 247 -8.46 -7.46 0.91
CA LEU A 247 -8.89 -6.11 1.24
C LEU A 247 -10.10 -6.11 2.18
N LYS A 248 -11.13 -6.91 1.91
CA LYS A 248 -12.30 -7.04 2.76
C LYS A 248 -11.94 -7.52 4.16
N TYR A 249 -11.00 -8.48 4.26
CA TYR A 249 -10.50 -8.92 5.56
C TYR A 249 -9.81 -7.79 6.32
N LEU A 250 -8.88 -7.05 5.69
CA LEU A 250 -8.20 -5.92 6.33
C LEU A 250 -9.19 -4.85 6.84
N LEU A 251 -10.19 -4.52 6.02
CA LEU A 251 -11.26 -3.58 6.39
C LEU A 251 -12.11 -4.10 7.56
N SER A 252 -12.38 -5.42 7.62
CA SER A 252 -13.16 -6.04 8.70
C SER A 252 -12.50 -5.93 10.07
N LEU A 253 -11.16 -5.77 10.11
CA LEU A 253 -10.39 -5.51 11.33
C LEU A 253 -10.49 -4.05 11.82
N GLY A 254 -11.18 -3.20 11.07
CA GLY A 254 -11.35 -1.78 11.39
C GLY A 254 -10.18 -0.89 10.96
N VAL A 255 -9.32 -1.36 10.06
CA VAL A 255 -8.28 -0.50 9.47
C VAL A 255 -8.94 0.54 8.56
N PRO A 256 -8.73 1.85 8.80
CA PRO A 256 -9.38 2.89 8.00
C PRO A 256 -8.94 2.84 6.52
N PRO A 257 -9.86 2.96 5.55
CA PRO A 257 -9.52 3.00 4.13
C PRO A 257 -8.43 4.04 3.79
N ALA A 258 -8.46 5.20 4.44
CA ALA A 258 -7.46 6.26 4.26
C ALA A 258 -6.04 5.88 4.72
N LYS A 259 -5.86 4.75 5.40
CA LYS A 259 -4.57 4.20 5.82
C LYS A 259 -4.16 2.97 5.00
N ILE A 260 -4.90 2.60 3.97
CA ILE A 260 -4.62 1.44 3.12
C ILE A 260 -4.11 1.91 1.75
N SER A 261 -2.91 1.49 1.39
CA SER A 261 -2.34 1.53 0.05
C SER A 261 -2.39 0.11 -0.52
N LEU A 262 -3.23 -0.12 -1.53
CA LEU A 262 -3.42 -1.46 -2.11
C LEU A 262 -2.20 -1.85 -2.93
N GLY A 263 -1.60 -3.00 -2.63
CA GLY A 263 -0.47 -3.53 -3.38
C GLY A 263 -0.91 -4.04 -4.75
N LEU A 264 -0.29 -3.54 -5.80
CA LEU A 264 -0.52 -3.97 -7.19
C LEU A 264 0.78 -4.56 -7.73
N ALA A 265 0.68 -5.67 -8.47
CA ALA A 265 1.83 -6.20 -9.18
C ALA A 265 2.02 -5.46 -10.52
N ALA A 266 3.26 -5.16 -10.88
CA ALA A 266 3.64 -4.77 -12.23
C ALA A 266 4.39 -5.91 -12.93
N TYR A 267 4.86 -6.89 -12.18
CA TYR A 267 5.51 -8.08 -12.71
C TYR A 267 4.49 -9.17 -13.07
N SER A 268 4.94 -10.11 -13.87
CA SER A 268 4.21 -11.28 -14.35
C SER A 268 4.95 -12.55 -13.94
N ASP A 269 4.34 -13.70 -14.10
CA ASP A 269 4.98 -14.96 -13.77
C ASP A 269 4.97 -15.95 -14.94
N TRP A 270 6.08 -16.69 -15.09
CA TRP A 270 6.25 -17.75 -16.06
C TRP A 270 6.65 -19.04 -15.37
N TRP A 271 5.84 -20.10 -15.51
CA TRP A 271 6.12 -21.45 -15.03
C TRP A 271 6.53 -22.34 -16.17
N PHE A 272 7.63 -23.07 -15.95
CA PHE A 272 8.13 -24.06 -16.86
C PHE A 272 8.84 -25.19 -16.09
N PRO A 273 8.90 -26.44 -16.65
CA PRO A 273 9.70 -27.50 -16.07
C PRO A 273 11.18 -27.11 -16.13
N ALA A 274 11.84 -27.22 -14.99
CA ALA A 274 13.27 -26.99 -14.85
C ALA A 274 13.94 -28.21 -14.24
N TRP A 275 15.19 -28.43 -14.54
CA TRP A 275 16.01 -29.47 -13.90
C TRP A 275 16.68 -28.87 -12.66
N ASP A 276 16.48 -29.49 -11.52
CA ASP A 276 17.20 -29.18 -10.28
C ASP A 276 18.18 -30.31 -10.00
N GLU A 277 19.44 -30.01 -9.79
CA GLU A 277 20.50 -31.04 -9.59
C GLU A 277 20.25 -31.94 -8.39
N LYS A 278 19.55 -31.43 -7.35
CA LYS A 278 19.26 -32.21 -6.13
C LYS A 278 17.90 -32.88 -6.15
N ALA A 279 16.89 -32.16 -6.67
CA ALA A 279 15.48 -32.61 -6.63
C ALA A 279 15.01 -33.25 -7.96
N GLY A 280 15.79 -33.19 -9.03
CA GLY A 280 15.40 -33.64 -10.36
C GLY A 280 14.45 -32.66 -11.06
N PRO A 281 13.60 -33.17 -11.99
CA PRO A 281 12.67 -32.33 -12.73
C PRO A 281 11.58 -31.77 -11.80
N ARG A 282 11.31 -30.48 -11.90
CA ARG A 282 10.23 -29.83 -11.19
C ARG A 282 9.68 -28.61 -11.95
N MET A 283 8.41 -28.29 -11.74
CA MET A 283 7.85 -27.06 -12.21
C MET A 283 8.44 -25.89 -11.40
N ARG A 284 8.88 -24.84 -12.08
CA ARG A 284 9.35 -23.59 -11.45
C ARG A 284 8.59 -22.41 -12.02
N GLY A 285 8.18 -21.50 -11.12
CA GLY A 285 7.73 -20.18 -11.47
C GLY A 285 8.88 -19.15 -11.35
N HIS A 286 8.85 -18.17 -12.22
CA HIS A 286 9.80 -17.05 -12.24
C HIS A 286 9.05 -15.76 -12.45
N ASP A 287 9.38 -14.76 -11.61
CA ASP A 287 8.95 -13.39 -11.83
C ASP A 287 9.61 -12.86 -13.11
N ILE A 288 8.82 -12.29 -13.99
CA ILE A 288 9.27 -11.70 -15.26
C ILE A 288 8.61 -10.34 -15.46
N SER A 289 9.25 -9.45 -16.22
CA SER A 289 8.57 -8.25 -16.70
C SER A 289 7.48 -8.60 -17.72
N TRP A 290 6.49 -7.71 -17.88
CA TRP A 290 5.48 -7.85 -18.93
C TRP A 290 6.11 -8.00 -20.32
N THR A 291 7.13 -7.19 -20.63
CA THR A 291 7.88 -7.26 -21.88
C THR A 291 8.46 -8.66 -22.09
N ARG A 292 9.07 -9.23 -21.06
CA ARG A 292 9.63 -10.58 -21.14
C ARG A 292 8.55 -11.64 -21.35
N GLY A 293 7.40 -11.49 -20.74
CA GLY A 293 6.24 -12.36 -20.95
C GLY A 293 5.78 -12.33 -22.40
N MET A 294 5.66 -11.15 -23.00
CA MET A 294 5.29 -10.99 -24.41
C MET A 294 6.33 -11.55 -25.38
N GLU A 295 7.63 -11.44 -25.06
CA GLU A 295 8.70 -12.10 -25.85
C GLU A 295 8.59 -13.63 -25.82
N ILE A 296 8.31 -14.21 -24.66
CA ILE A 296 8.13 -15.67 -24.50
C ILE A 296 6.95 -16.13 -25.36
N LEU A 297 5.80 -15.49 -25.22
CA LEU A 297 4.59 -15.81 -25.97
C LEU A 297 4.79 -15.63 -27.49
N GLY A 298 5.47 -14.57 -27.91
CA GLY A 298 5.80 -14.32 -29.32
C GLY A 298 6.67 -15.44 -29.92
N LYS A 299 7.68 -15.92 -29.18
CA LYS A 299 8.54 -17.02 -29.61
C LYS A 299 7.78 -18.36 -29.67
N ALA A 300 6.86 -18.57 -28.75
CA ALA A 300 6.01 -19.75 -28.73
C ALA A 300 4.83 -19.68 -29.72
N HIS A 301 4.62 -18.55 -30.39
CA HIS A 301 3.45 -18.27 -31.25
C HIS A 301 2.12 -18.48 -30.53
N VAL A 302 2.03 -18.10 -29.26
CA VAL A 302 0.86 -18.25 -28.42
C VAL A 302 0.20 -16.91 -28.18
N THR A 303 -1.11 -16.84 -28.40
CA THR A 303 -1.92 -15.66 -28.06
C THR A 303 -2.49 -15.85 -26.66
N PRO A 304 -2.23 -14.93 -25.72
CA PRO A 304 -2.79 -15.04 -24.38
C PRO A 304 -4.31 -14.78 -24.38
N ALA A 305 -4.99 -15.38 -23.42
CA ALA A 305 -6.42 -15.22 -23.19
C ALA A 305 -6.67 -14.42 -21.90
N TRP A 306 -7.83 -13.80 -21.81
CA TRP A 306 -8.28 -13.13 -20.60
C TRP A 306 -9.11 -14.07 -19.74
N ASP A 307 -8.76 -14.20 -18.47
CA ASP A 307 -9.59 -14.84 -17.45
C ASP A 307 -10.47 -13.78 -16.78
N ASP A 308 -11.76 -13.81 -17.08
CA ASP A 308 -12.69 -12.81 -16.55
C ASP A 308 -12.95 -12.96 -15.04
N ALA A 309 -12.81 -14.16 -14.50
CA ALA A 309 -12.97 -14.38 -13.06
C ALA A 309 -11.76 -13.88 -12.28
N GLN A 310 -10.55 -14.13 -12.77
CA GLN A 310 -9.31 -13.68 -12.13
C GLN A 310 -8.94 -12.23 -12.47
N LYS A 311 -9.58 -11.65 -13.52
CA LYS A 311 -9.19 -10.34 -14.09
C LYS A 311 -7.68 -10.29 -14.37
N ALA A 312 -7.19 -11.31 -15.04
CA ALA A 312 -5.79 -11.50 -15.39
C ALA A 312 -5.65 -12.11 -16.78
N THR A 313 -4.58 -11.79 -17.46
CA THR A 313 -4.25 -12.36 -18.76
C THR A 313 -3.34 -13.57 -18.57
N PHE A 314 -3.62 -14.68 -19.27
CA PHE A 314 -2.84 -15.91 -19.13
C PHE A 314 -2.65 -16.62 -20.45
N ALA A 315 -1.66 -17.50 -20.50
CA ALA A 315 -1.47 -18.47 -21.54
C ALA A 315 -0.92 -19.78 -20.97
N ALA A 316 -1.32 -20.89 -21.60
CA ALA A 316 -0.77 -22.20 -21.35
C ALA A 316 -0.53 -22.89 -22.70
N TRP A 317 0.62 -23.52 -22.86
CA TRP A 317 0.95 -24.22 -24.09
C TRP A 317 1.84 -25.43 -23.84
N ASP A 318 1.84 -26.34 -24.78
CA ASP A 318 2.76 -27.46 -24.85
C ASP A 318 3.88 -27.14 -25.83
N GLU A 319 5.12 -27.32 -25.43
CA GLU A 319 6.28 -27.23 -26.28
C GLU A 319 7.03 -28.55 -26.27
N LYS A 320 6.80 -29.43 -27.26
CA LYS A 320 7.43 -30.76 -27.40
C LYS A 320 7.17 -31.65 -26.17
N GLY A 321 5.93 -31.68 -25.66
CA GLY A 321 5.54 -32.45 -24.50
C GLY A 321 5.84 -31.78 -23.16
N VAL A 322 6.22 -30.50 -23.16
CA VAL A 322 6.56 -29.73 -21.95
C VAL A 322 5.58 -28.58 -21.79
N PHE A 323 4.70 -28.70 -20.80
CA PHE A 323 3.72 -27.65 -20.50
C PHE A 323 4.38 -26.43 -19.86
N GLN A 324 3.98 -25.24 -20.33
CA GLN A 324 4.39 -23.95 -19.79
C GLN A 324 3.15 -23.08 -19.53
N TYR A 325 3.29 -22.14 -18.59
CA TYR A 325 2.22 -21.24 -18.20
C TYR A 325 2.78 -19.84 -18.00
N VAL A 326 2.06 -18.83 -18.49
CA VAL A 326 2.34 -17.41 -18.21
C VAL A 326 1.08 -16.78 -17.65
N TRP A 327 1.22 -16.00 -16.58
CA TRP A 327 0.20 -15.11 -16.07
C TRP A 327 0.75 -13.69 -16.12
N LEU A 328 0.06 -12.81 -16.86
CA LEU A 328 0.49 -11.45 -17.12
C LEU A 328 -0.32 -10.46 -16.26
N GLU A 329 0.40 -9.54 -15.63
CA GLU A 329 -0.18 -8.34 -15.04
C GLU A 329 -0.08 -7.21 -16.07
N ASP A 330 -1.04 -7.18 -16.99
CA ASP A 330 -1.15 -6.15 -18.03
C ASP A 330 -1.97 -4.93 -17.57
N ALA A 331 -2.06 -3.92 -18.41
CA ALA A 331 -2.81 -2.70 -18.15
C ALA A 331 -4.29 -2.95 -17.83
N ARG A 332 -4.91 -4.00 -18.41
CA ARG A 332 -6.30 -4.38 -18.13
C ARG A 332 -6.43 -4.97 -16.71
N ALA A 333 -5.52 -5.87 -16.31
CA ALA A 333 -5.46 -6.43 -14.98
C ALA A 333 -5.20 -5.34 -13.92
N PHE A 334 -4.29 -4.43 -14.23
CA PHE A 334 -3.98 -3.28 -13.39
C PHE A 334 -5.22 -2.39 -13.17
N THR A 335 -5.96 -2.07 -14.26
CA THR A 335 -7.18 -1.26 -14.20
C THR A 335 -8.22 -1.87 -13.28
N ALA A 336 -8.48 -3.17 -13.39
CA ALA A 336 -9.48 -3.86 -12.57
C ALA A 336 -9.16 -3.73 -11.07
N LYS A 337 -7.88 -3.83 -10.69
CA LYS A 337 -7.44 -3.68 -9.29
C LYS A 337 -7.41 -2.22 -8.83
N LEU A 338 -7.08 -1.29 -9.72
CA LEU A 338 -7.16 0.15 -9.44
C LEU A 338 -8.60 0.59 -9.16
N ASP A 339 -9.59 -0.07 -9.76
CA ASP A 339 -11.00 0.20 -9.49
C ASP A 339 -11.41 -0.19 -8.06
N LEU A 340 -10.76 -1.18 -7.44
CA LEU A 340 -10.94 -1.45 -6.00
C LEU A 340 -10.48 -0.27 -5.15
N VAL A 341 -9.36 0.37 -5.50
CA VAL A 341 -8.86 1.55 -4.77
C VAL A 341 -9.91 2.65 -4.75
N ARG A 342 -10.57 2.89 -5.89
CA ARG A 342 -11.61 3.90 -6.04
C ARG A 342 -12.90 3.49 -5.32
N ALA A 343 -13.33 2.24 -5.53
CA ALA A 343 -14.59 1.72 -5.00
C ALA A 343 -14.62 1.69 -3.47
N TYR A 344 -13.48 1.39 -2.85
CA TYR A 344 -13.36 1.33 -1.38
C TYR A 344 -12.83 2.62 -0.75
N GLY A 345 -12.59 3.68 -1.54
CA GLY A 345 -12.09 4.96 -1.04
C GLY A 345 -10.75 4.85 -0.32
N LEU A 346 -9.84 4.02 -0.85
CA LEU A 346 -8.55 3.78 -0.23
C LEU A 346 -7.64 5.00 -0.36
N ARG A 347 -6.59 5.09 0.50
CA ARG A 347 -5.52 6.09 0.38
C ARG A 347 -4.92 6.13 -1.03
N GLY A 348 -4.64 4.97 -1.59
CA GLY A 348 -4.00 4.84 -2.89
C GLY A 348 -3.56 3.40 -3.17
N TYR A 349 -2.50 3.28 -3.93
CA TYR A 349 -1.93 2.00 -4.31
C TYR A 349 -0.40 2.04 -4.29
N SER A 350 0.21 0.85 -4.11
CA SER A 350 1.65 0.63 -4.07
C SER A 350 2.03 -0.42 -5.08
N VAL A 351 2.92 -0.11 -6.03
CA VAL A 351 3.18 -0.99 -7.18
C VAL A 351 4.56 -1.63 -7.10
N TRP A 352 4.63 -2.93 -7.07
CA TRP A 352 5.86 -3.72 -7.19
C TRP A 352 5.96 -4.29 -8.60
N LYS A 353 6.93 -3.83 -9.41
CA LYS A 353 7.82 -2.68 -9.29
C LYS A 353 8.01 -2.00 -10.66
N LEU A 354 8.51 -0.79 -10.65
CA LEU A 354 8.93 -0.05 -11.85
C LEU A 354 9.90 -0.87 -12.72
N GLY A 355 9.69 -0.80 -14.03
CA GLY A 355 10.50 -1.49 -15.04
C GLY A 355 9.99 -2.89 -15.40
N ASP A 356 8.98 -3.41 -14.69
CA ASP A 356 8.32 -4.68 -15.01
C ASP A 356 6.93 -4.50 -15.64
N GLU A 357 6.38 -3.29 -15.59
CA GLU A 357 5.02 -2.95 -15.99
C GLU A 357 4.75 -3.06 -17.50
N ASP A 358 3.50 -3.33 -17.86
CA ASP A 358 2.98 -3.09 -19.20
C ASP A 358 3.05 -1.58 -19.49
N PRO A 359 3.73 -1.14 -20.56
CA PRO A 359 3.84 0.28 -20.93
C PRO A 359 2.49 1.02 -21.01
N LYS A 360 1.41 0.31 -21.36
CA LYS A 360 0.05 0.87 -21.41
C LYS A 360 -0.50 1.24 -20.03
N THR A 361 0.07 0.74 -18.95
CA THR A 361 -0.30 1.13 -17.58
C THR A 361 -0.15 2.63 -17.37
N TRP A 362 0.82 3.26 -18.02
CA TRP A 362 1.05 4.71 -17.94
C TRP A 362 -0.01 5.57 -18.63
N GLU A 363 -0.79 5.00 -19.54
CA GLU A 363 -1.93 5.66 -20.18
C GLU A 363 -3.16 5.72 -19.26
N ILE A 364 -3.27 4.77 -18.32
CA ILE A 364 -4.39 4.63 -17.37
C ILE A 364 -4.23 5.55 -16.16
N ILE A 365 -3.00 5.74 -15.71
CA ILE A 365 -2.66 6.60 -14.57
C ILE A 365 -2.74 8.06 -15.02
N LYS A 366 -3.71 8.79 -14.44
CA LYS A 366 -3.97 10.22 -14.75
C LYS A 366 -3.16 11.12 -13.85
#